data_17507ddf9c480e59376f695f23f9abc2
#
_entry.id   17507ddf9c480e59376f695f23f9abc2
#
_cell.length_a   1.000
_cell.length_b   1.000
_cell.length_c   1.000
_cell.angle_alpha   90.00
_cell.angle_beta   90.00
_cell.angle_gamma   90.00
#
_symmetry.space_group_name_H-M   'P 1'
#
loop_
_entity.id
_entity.type
_entity.pdbx_description
1 polymer ?
#
loop_
_entity_poly.entity_id
_entity_poly.type
_entity_poly.pdbx_seq_one_letter_code
_entity_poly.pdbx_strand_id
1 'polypeptide(L)'
;MWAMEPRERQTRQRDALLQALQGSARALTPAELCALAQQQVATLNLSTVYRQLNALQELGVVTRVDLPGQSARYEAACAHHHDVHGDHDHHHHFHCTQCDRVFPIHACPGTMDELAPPGFRVQRHDLTLHGLCADCGQAQARSTGSASC
;
A
#
# COMPACT_ATOMS: atom_id res chain seq x y z
N MET A 1 -10.68 37.87 -5.77
CA MET A 1 -10.11 36.55 -5.46
C MET A 1 -11.14 35.75 -4.66
N TRP A 2 -11.73 34.76 -5.26
CA TRP A 2 -12.73 33.89 -4.60
C TRP A 2 -11.99 32.87 -3.76
N ALA A 3 -12.15 32.96 -2.45
CA ALA A 3 -11.69 31.88 -1.57
C ALA A 3 -12.57 30.68 -1.85
N MET A 4 -11.97 29.57 -2.25
CA MET A 4 -12.67 28.30 -2.43
C MET A 4 -13.43 27.94 -1.16
N GLU A 5 -14.67 27.52 -1.34
CA GLU A 5 -15.50 27.02 -0.24
C GLU A 5 -14.78 25.88 0.49
N PRO A 6 -14.88 25.81 1.84
CA PRO A 6 -14.22 24.78 2.64
C PRO A 6 -14.54 23.34 2.15
N ARG A 7 -15.74 23.11 1.68
CA ARG A 7 -16.22 21.82 1.16
C ARG A 7 -15.55 21.45 -0.16
N GLU A 8 -15.37 22.41 -1.08
CA GLU A 8 -14.67 22.18 -2.35
C GLU A 8 -13.19 21.90 -2.13
N ARG A 9 -12.57 22.61 -1.21
CA ARG A 9 -11.17 22.37 -0.83
C ARG A 9 -10.98 20.97 -0.27
N GLN A 10 -11.88 20.52 0.61
CA GLN A 10 -11.83 19.18 1.19
C GLN A 10 -12.00 18.09 0.12
N THR A 11 -12.89 18.31 -0.84
CA THR A 11 -13.09 17.38 -1.96
C THR A 11 -11.83 17.29 -2.82
N ARG A 12 -11.23 18.41 -3.21
CA ARG A 12 -9.98 18.41 -4.00
C ARG A 12 -8.81 17.75 -3.29
N GLN A 13 -8.66 17.97 -1.98
CA GLN A 13 -7.64 17.31 -1.19
C GLN A 13 -7.83 15.80 -1.17
N ARG A 14 -9.07 15.35 -0.98
CA ARG A 14 -9.44 13.95 -0.99
C ARG A 14 -9.18 13.28 -2.35
N ASP A 15 -9.59 13.95 -3.44
CA ASP A 15 -9.41 13.45 -4.79
C ASP A 15 -7.92 13.33 -5.16
N ALA A 16 -7.09 14.31 -4.76
CA ALA A 16 -5.66 14.25 -4.97
C ALA A 16 -5.00 13.07 -4.23
N LEU A 17 -5.44 12.77 -3.01
CA LEU A 17 -4.95 11.61 -2.26
C LEU A 17 -5.37 10.30 -2.90
N LEU A 18 -6.62 10.18 -3.32
CA LEU A 18 -7.12 8.97 -4.00
C LEU A 18 -6.43 8.74 -5.33
N GLN A 19 -6.21 9.77 -6.13
CA GLN A 19 -5.47 9.67 -7.38
C GLN A 19 -4.01 9.24 -7.15
N ALA A 20 -3.35 9.77 -6.14
CA ALA A 20 -1.99 9.36 -5.77
C ALA A 20 -1.92 7.88 -5.36
N LEU A 21 -2.89 7.40 -4.59
CA LEU A 21 -2.98 5.99 -4.20
C LEU A 21 -3.29 5.08 -5.39
N GLN A 22 -4.25 5.44 -6.22
CA GLN A 22 -4.66 4.66 -7.40
C GLN A 22 -3.57 4.61 -8.48
N GLY A 23 -2.82 5.70 -8.62
CA GLY A 23 -1.68 5.77 -9.55
C GLY A 23 -0.43 5.06 -9.06
N SER A 24 -0.41 4.62 -7.80
CA SER A 24 0.72 3.91 -7.22
C SER A 24 0.50 2.40 -7.26
N ALA A 25 1.48 1.67 -7.78
CA ALA A 25 1.47 0.20 -7.73
C ALA A 25 1.94 -0.37 -6.38
N ARG A 26 2.02 0.46 -5.35
CA ARG A 26 2.54 0.10 -4.02
C ARG A 26 1.81 0.86 -2.91
N ALA A 27 1.91 0.33 -1.69
CA ALA A 27 1.46 1.05 -0.51
C ALA A 27 2.37 2.26 -0.21
N LEU A 28 1.78 3.38 0.16
CA LEU A 28 2.46 4.65 0.41
C LEU A 28 2.41 5.04 1.87
N THR A 29 3.50 5.58 2.39
CA THR A 29 3.49 6.24 3.70
C THR A 29 2.72 7.56 3.61
N PRO A 30 2.18 8.10 4.72
CA PRO A 30 1.52 9.41 4.71
C PRO A 30 2.40 10.54 4.18
N ALA A 31 3.70 10.48 4.41
CA ALA A 31 4.66 11.48 3.91
C ALA A 31 4.82 11.41 2.38
N GLU A 32 4.98 10.19 1.83
CA GLU A 32 5.03 9.98 0.38
C GLU A 32 3.73 10.41 -0.30
N LEU A 33 2.60 10.06 0.31
CA LEU A 33 1.29 10.43 -0.18
C LEU A 33 1.08 11.95 -0.17
N CYS A 34 1.53 12.62 0.90
CA CYS A 34 1.51 14.07 0.99
C CYS A 34 2.32 14.71 -0.15
N ALA A 35 3.54 14.25 -0.37
CA ALA A 35 4.42 14.77 -1.42
C ALA A 35 3.82 14.59 -2.83
N LEU A 36 3.21 13.43 -3.10
CA LEU A 36 2.54 13.18 -4.38
C LEU A 36 1.30 14.05 -4.57
N ALA A 37 0.44 14.14 -3.56
CA ALA A 37 -0.79 14.92 -3.63
C ALA A 37 -0.53 16.44 -3.67
N GLN A 38 0.60 16.92 -3.13
CA GLN A 38 1.02 18.33 -3.24
C GLN A 38 1.29 18.77 -4.67
N GLN A 39 1.55 17.86 -5.59
CA GLN A 39 1.67 18.19 -7.02
C GLN A 39 0.35 18.74 -7.60
N GLN A 40 -0.79 18.38 -7.01
CA GLN A 40 -2.12 18.86 -7.40
C GLN A 40 -2.66 19.92 -6.44
N VAL A 41 -2.37 19.78 -5.14
CA VAL A 41 -2.84 20.67 -4.07
C VAL A 41 -1.65 21.07 -3.21
N ALA A 42 -0.92 22.10 -3.65
CA ALA A 42 0.33 22.55 -3.02
C ALA A 42 0.19 22.91 -1.53
N THR A 43 -1.01 23.32 -1.10
CA THR A 43 -1.30 23.69 0.30
C THR A 43 -1.63 22.50 1.21
N LEU A 44 -1.63 21.28 0.67
CA LEU A 44 -1.88 20.07 1.47
C LEU A 44 -0.74 19.87 2.47
N ASN A 45 -1.08 19.58 3.70
CA ASN A 45 -0.13 19.28 4.76
C ASN A 45 -0.36 17.90 5.37
N LEU A 46 0.64 17.40 6.07
CA LEU A 46 0.64 16.05 6.62
C LEU A 46 -0.51 15.80 7.62
N SER A 47 -0.87 16.80 8.43
CA SER A 47 -1.99 16.68 9.37
C SER A 47 -3.32 16.48 8.64
N THR A 48 -3.50 17.19 7.52
CA THR A 48 -4.67 17.02 6.66
C THR A 48 -4.68 15.64 6.01
N VAL A 49 -3.52 15.13 5.57
CA VAL A 49 -3.39 13.78 5.01
C VAL A 49 -3.84 12.73 6.01
N TYR A 50 -3.37 12.77 7.25
CA TYR A 50 -3.80 11.83 8.29
C TYR A 50 -5.30 11.87 8.54
N ARG A 51 -5.87 13.07 8.61
CA ARG A 51 -7.33 13.22 8.80
C ARG A 51 -8.13 12.64 7.63
N GLN A 52 -7.69 12.89 6.41
CA GLN A 52 -8.34 12.35 5.21
C GLN A 52 -8.17 10.84 5.11
N LEU A 53 -7.00 10.29 5.43
CA LEU A 53 -6.76 8.85 5.43
C LEU A 53 -7.67 8.13 6.42
N ASN A 54 -7.84 8.67 7.63
CA ASN A 54 -8.77 8.09 8.61
C ASN A 54 -10.21 8.05 8.07
N ALA A 55 -10.68 9.17 7.51
CA ALA A 55 -12.02 9.22 6.92
C ALA A 55 -12.19 8.28 5.73
N LEU A 56 -11.18 8.15 4.87
CA LEU A 56 -11.19 7.25 3.72
C LEU A 56 -11.13 5.78 4.13
N GLN A 57 -10.43 5.48 5.21
CA GLN A 57 -10.38 4.14 5.80
C GLN A 57 -11.73 3.75 6.42
N GLU A 58 -12.39 4.65 7.14
CA GLU A 58 -13.74 4.45 7.66
C GLU A 58 -14.77 4.18 6.55
N LEU A 59 -14.59 4.81 5.39
CA LEU A 59 -15.41 4.59 4.20
C LEU A 59 -15.04 3.31 3.42
N GLY A 60 -13.99 2.60 3.83
CA GLY A 60 -13.53 1.38 3.16
C GLY A 60 -12.92 1.58 1.76
N VAL A 61 -12.56 2.81 1.37
CA VAL A 61 -11.93 3.11 0.07
C VAL A 61 -10.41 3.12 0.11
N VAL A 62 -9.85 3.09 1.31
CA VAL A 62 -8.41 3.01 1.58
C VAL A 62 -8.16 1.94 2.63
N THR A 63 -7.14 1.13 2.41
CA THR A 63 -6.69 0.11 3.35
C THR A 63 -5.37 0.53 3.98
N ARG A 64 -5.27 0.39 5.29
CA ARG A 64 -4.04 0.57 6.03
C ARG A 64 -3.24 -0.74 6.04
N VAL A 65 -1.95 -0.63 5.78
CA VAL A 65 -0.99 -1.74 5.78
C VAL A 65 -0.01 -1.53 6.93
N ASP A 66 -0.04 -2.42 7.90
CA ASP A 66 0.87 -2.41 9.05
C ASP A 66 1.84 -3.59 8.93
N LEU A 67 3.12 -3.29 8.85
CA LEU A 67 4.18 -4.29 8.89
C LEU A 67 4.97 -4.14 10.20
N PRO A 68 5.40 -5.25 10.83
CA PRO A 68 6.16 -5.20 12.07
C PRO A 68 7.40 -4.33 11.95
N GLY A 69 7.57 -3.38 12.87
CA GLY A 69 8.72 -2.46 12.90
C GLY A 69 8.75 -1.39 11.81
N GLN A 70 7.68 -1.25 11.04
CA GLN A 70 7.55 -0.31 9.93
C GLN A 70 6.52 0.79 10.24
N SER A 71 6.69 1.94 9.58
CA SER A 71 5.64 2.97 9.59
C SER A 71 4.42 2.47 8.81
N ALA A 72 3.22 2.82 9.30
CA ALA A 72 1.99 2.50 8.59
C ALA A 72 2.01 3.04 7.15
N ARG A 73 1.52 2.23 6.24
CA ARG A 73 1.33 2.57 4.83
C ARG A 73 -0.14 2.45 4.46
N TYR A 74 -0.49 3.01 3.33
CA TYR A 74 -1.86 3.03 2.83
C TYR A 74 -1.89 2.68 1.35
N GLU A 75 -2.91 1.97 0.95
CA GLU A 75 -3.19 1.61 -0.43
C GLU A 75 -4.67 1.83 -0.75
N ALA A 76 -5.01 2.00 -2.02
CA ALA A 76 -6.39 2.01 -2.44
C ALA A 76 -7.02 0.65 -2.13
N ALA A 77 -8.21 0.65 -1.52
CA ALA A 77 -8.94 -0.59 -1.33
C ALA A 77 -9.24 -1.20 -2.70
N CYS A 78 -8.93 -2.47 -2.87
CA CYS A 78 -9.27 -3.17 -4.08
C CYS A 78 -10.78 -3.33 -4.15
N ALA A 79 -11.40 -2.79 -5.20
CA ALA A 79 -12.77 -3.10 -5.59
C ALA A 79 -12.80 -4.52 -6.20
N HIS A 80 -12.27 -5.51 -5.51
CA HIS A 80 -12.26 -6.88 -6.00
C HIS A 80 -13.46 -7.61 -5.45
N HIS A 81 -14.41 -7.70 -6.33
CA HIS A 81 -14.90 -8.94 -6.88
C HIS A 81 -15.01 -10.06 -5.84
N HIS A 82 -16.22 -10.20 -5.37
CA HIS A 82 -16.74 -11.45 -4.86
C HIS A 82 -16.57 -12.54 -5.93
N ASP A 83 -15.34 -12.92 -6.23
CA ASP A 83 -15.07 -14.13 -6.98
C ASP A 83 -15.27 -15.31 -6.03
N VAL A 84 -16.18 -16.17 -6.46
CA VAL A 84 -16.89 -17.26 -5.82
C VAL A 84 -16.01 -18.38 -5.23
N HIS A 85 -14.74 -18.13 -4.91
CA HIS A 85 -13.87 -19.13 -4.32
C HIS A 85 -13.05 -18.59 -3.15
N GLY A 86 -13.69 -18.58 -1.98
CA GLY A 86 -12.98 -18.52 -0.70
C GLY A 86 -12.87 -17.13 -0.11
N ASP A 87 -13.22 -17.06 1.07
CA ASP A 87 -13.13 -16.16 2.21
C ASP A 87 -11.77 -15.42 2.35
N HIS A 88 -11.23 -14.82 1.27
CA HIS A 88 -9.90 -14.21 1.23
C HIS A 88 -10.00 -12.71 1.00
N ASP A 89 -10.55 -12.03 1.98
CA ASP A 89 -10.65 -10.56 2.02
C ASP A 89 -9.34 -9.91 2.54
N HIS A 90 -8.20 -10.58 2.29
CA HIS A 90 -6.90 -10.10 2.75
C HIS A 90 -5.86 -10.10 1.62
N HIS A 91 -5.06 -9.04 1.62
CA HIS A 91 -3.92 -8.91 0.73
C HIS A 91 -2.65 -9.32 1.44
N HIS A 92 -1.77 -9.96 0.68
CA HIS A 92 -0.40 -10.21 1.10
C HIS A 92 0.51 -9.10 0.58
N HIS A 93 1.69 -8.95 1.14
CA HIS A 93 2.59 -7.87 0.79
C HIS A 93 4.01 -8.38 0.55
N PHE A 94 4.72 -7.68 -0.33
CA PHE A 94 6.14 -7.83 -0.54
C PHE A 94 6.85 -6.57 -0.06
N HIS A 95 7.79 -6.72 0.87
CA HIS A 95 8.61 -5.64 1.39
C HIS A 95 10.01 -5.71 0.78
N CYS A 96 10.42 -4.66 0.07
CA CYS A 96 11.78 -4.54 -0.44
C CYS A 96 12.72 -4.06 0.67
N THR A 97 13.69 -4.88 1.03
CA THR A 97 14.66 -4.58 2.09
C THR A 97 15.69 -3.51 1.70
N GLN A 98 15.84 -3.22 0.41
CA GLN A 98 16.77 -2.24 -0.11
C GLN A 98 16.18 -0.82 -0.16
N CYS A 99 14.98 -0.65 -0.70
CA CYS A 99 14.34 0.65 -0.87
C CYS A 99 13.14 0.89 0.05
N ASP A 100 12.87 -0.04 0.93
CA ASP A 100 11.79 0.00 1.93
C ASP A 100 10.37 0.16 1.35
N ARG A 101 10.18 -0.10 0.06
CA ARG A 101 8.86 -0.06 -0.59
C ARG A 101 8.08 -1.33 -0.31
N VAL A 102 6.75 -1.19 -0.18
CA VAL A 102 5.83 -2.30 0.07
C VAL A 102 4.85 -2.41 -1.09
N PHE A 103 4.75 -3.60 -1.67
CA PHE A 103 3.92 -3.91 -2.82
C PHE A 103 2.83 -4.91 -2.46
N PRO A 104 1.59 -4.73 -2.92
CA PRO A 104 0.54 -5.72 -2.71
C PRO A 104 0.80 -6.98 -3.56
N ILE A 105 0.49 -8.13 -2.98
CA ILE A 105 0.47 -9.42 -3.66
C ILE A 105 -0.99 -9.84 -3.78
N HIS A 106 -1.49 -9.93 -5.01
CA HIS A 106 -2.89 -10.27 -5.29
C HIS A 106 -3.15 -11.79 -5.36
N ALA A 107 -2.11 -12.59 -5.20
CA ALA A 107 -2.21 -14.05 -5.15
C ALA A 107 -2.18 -14.54 -3.71
N CYS A 108 -3.09 -15.46 -3.36
CA CYS A 108 -3.09 -16.14 -2.08
C CYS A 108 -2.71 -17.61 -2.30
N PRO A 109 -1.77 -18.19 -1.50
CA PRO A 109 -1.36 -19.58 -1.64
C PRO A 109 -2.39 -20.60 -1.13
N GLY A 110 -3.51 -20.16 -0.57
CA GLY A 110 -4.58 -21.03 -0.08
C GLY A 110 -4.66 -21.11 1.44
N THR A 111 -5.25 -22.16 1.96
CA THR A 111 -5.64 -22.28 3.38
C THR A 111 -4.47 -22.41 4.35
N MET A 112 -3.28 -22.75 3.90
CA MET A 112 -2.08 -22.96 4.72
C MET A 112 -2.23 -24.04 5.82
N ASP A 113 -3.25 -24.88 5.76
CA ASP A 113 -3.48 -25.94 6.76
C ASP A 113 -2.31 -26.93 6.84
N GLU A 114 -1.61 -27.13 5.71
CA GLU A 114 -0.44 -28.03 5.64
C GLU A 114 0.76 -27.53 6.46
N LEU A 115 0.80 -26.23 6.77
CA LEU A 115 1.85 -25.63 7.60
C LEU A 115 1.51 -25.67 9.09
N ALA A 116 0.26 -25.97 9.42
CA ALA A 116 -0.19 -26.05 10.80
C ALA A 116 0.18 -27.43 11.43
N PRO A 117 0.36 -27.49 12.75
CA PRO A 117 0.54 -28.75 13.43
C PRO A 117 -0.66 -29.70 13.19
N PRO A 118 -0.47 -31.04 13.28
CA PRO A 118 -1.54 -32.00 13.09
C PRO A 118 -2.77 -31.71 13.97
N GLY A 119 -3.95 -31.68 13.34
CA GLY A 119 -5.23 -31.43 14.01
C GLY A 119 -5.59 -29.96 14.20
N PHE A 120 -4.71 -29.03 13.80
CA PHE A 120 -4.99 -27.58 13.80
C PHE A 120 -5.68 -27.18 12.50
N ARG A 121 -6.48 -26.10 12.58
CA ARG A 121 -7.09 -25.44 11.42
C ARG A 121 -6.67 -24.00 11.36
N VAL A 122 -6.19 -23.57 10.20
CA VAL A 122 -5.85 -22.17 9.95
C VAL A 122 -7.14 -21.42 9.63
N GLN A 123 -7.48 -20.41 10.43
CA GLN A 123 -8.64 -19.54 10.18
C GLN A 123 -8.25 -18.32 9.37
N ARG A 124 -7.03 -17.82 9.56
CA ARG A 124 -6.50 -16.62 8.90
C ARG A 124 -4.98 -16.74 8.81
N HIS A 125 -4.43 -16.20 7.74
CA HIS A 125 -2.98 -16.04 7.60
C HIS A 125 -2.64 -14.67 7.02
N ASP A 126 -1.53 -14.12 7.44
CA ASP A 126 -0.94 -12.91 6.88
C ASP A 126 0.44 -13.29 6.34
N LEU A 127 0.72 -12.94 5.08
CA LEU A 127 1.97 -13.26 4.44
C LEU A 127 2.68 -11.97 4.01
N THR A 128 3.90 -11.81 4.48
CA THR A 128 4.79 -10.76 4.00
C THR A 128 6.07 -11.40 3.49
N LEU A 129 6.36 -11.19 2.22
CA LEU A 129 7.62 -11.61 1.61
C LEU A 129 8.64 -10.47 1.72
N HIS A 130 9.87 -10.80 2.04
CA HIS A 130 10.98 -9.86 2.14
C HIS A 130 12.04 -10.19 1.10
N GLY A 131 12.56 -9.17 0.43
CA GLY A 131 13.58 -9.36 -0.60
C GLY A 131 13.88 -8.08 -1.38
N LEU A 132 14.26 -8.20 -2.63
CA LEU A 132 14.52 -7.07 -3.53
C LEU A 132 13.37 -6.90 -4.51
N CYS A 133 12.88 -5.67 -4.67
CA CYS A 133 11.94 -5.37 -5.75
C CYS A 133 12.65 -5.42 -7.12
N ALA A 134 11.89 -5.40 -8.20
CA ALA A 134 12.43 -5.50 -9.55
C ALA A 134 13.53 -4.46 -9.83
N ASP A 135 13.30 -3.20 -9.44
CA ASP A 135 14.25 -2.11 -9.65
C ASP A 135 15.57 -2.34 -8.88
N CYS A 136 15.45 -2.70 -7.59
CA CYS A 136 16.63 -2.95 -6.74
C CYS A 136 17.39 -4.22 -7.15
N GLY A 137 16.67 -5.26 -7.54
CA GLY A 137 17.28 -6.50 -8.05
C GLY A 137 18.07 -6.28 -9.34
N GLN A 138 17.52 -5.50 -10.27
CA GLN A 138 18.22 -5.15 -11.51
C GLN A 138 19.44 -4.24 -11.25
N ALA A 139 19.34 -3.28 -10.34
CA ALA A 139 20.45 -2.42 -9.97
C ALA A 139 21.61 -3.24 -9.35
N GLN A 140 21.30 -4.22 -8.51
CA GLN A 140 22.30 -5.11 -7.91
C GLN A 140 22.95 -6.01 -8.94
N ALA A 141 22.18 -6.58 -9.87
CA ALA A 141 22.72 -7.41 -10.95
C ALA A 141 23.70 -6.65 -11.86
N ARG A 142 23.43 -5.36 -12.14
CA ARG A 142 24.33 -4.50 -12.92
C ARG A 142 25.63 -4.19 -12.18
N SER A 143 25.58 -4.01 -10.86
CA SER A 143 26.78 -3.72 -10.06
C SER A 143 27.68 -4.95 -9.89
N THR A 144 27.14 -6.16 -9.90
CA THR A 144 27.91 -7.42 -9.85
C THR A 144 28.45 -7.85 -11.20
N GLY A 145 27.83 -7.41 -12.31
CA GLY A 145 28.28 -7.71 -13.68
C GLY A 145 29.46 -6.88 -14.18
N SER A 146 29.91 -5.86 -13.43
CA SER A 146 31.03 -5.00 -13.81
C SER A 146 32.39 -5.46 -13.27
N ALA A 147 32.48 -6.61 -12.62
CA ALA A 147 33.72 -7.20 -12.13
C ALA A 147 34.07 -8.45 -12.92
N SER A 148 34.37 -8.27 -14.20
CA SER A 148 35.05 -9.26 -15.02
C SER A 148 36.00 -8.53 -15.93
N CYS A 149 37.21 -8.44 -15.45
CA CYS A 149 38.39 -8.29 -16.30
C CYS A 149 39.37 -9.33 -15.88
#